data_3423f4b42a003ef29760956d0789c4fb
#
_entry.id   3423f4b42a003ef29760956d0789c4fb
#
_cell.length_a   1.000
_cell.length_b   1.000
_cell.length_c   1.000
_cell.angle_alpha   90.00
_cell.angle_beta   90.00
_cell.angle_gamma   90.00
#
_symmetry.space_group_name_H-M   'P 1'
#
loop_
_entity.id
_entity.type
_entity.pdbx_description
1 polymer ?
#
loop_
_entity_poly.entity_id
_entity_poly.type
_entity_poly.pdbx_seq_one_letter_code
_entity_poly.pdbx_strand_id
1 'polypeptide(L)'
;SVGTAWIVNETVPDFCTYGGIILNTVLGGMNPRAVKTAVYYGSGARFVSFGAHSTKYQAGVEGRYVDGQWKRLVDLYPEFVEEEYNRCIEIPLDKPTKEFDEIMKIVADNPQIYLVSGHISNAEALKLCDYAQEYGIKKVLLSNAVTEHLSEKEIDYAISKGAKLEKCLAEHTHTGSIPKTHYYIEPQYRAYDEGQSGAPAGGVYA
;
A
#
# COMPACT_ATOMS: atom_id res chain seq x y z
N SER A 1 -14.57 -1.71 -2.21
CA SER A 1 -14.54 -1.44 -3.64
C SER A 1 -15.46 -0.27 -4.02
N VAL A 2 -15.33 0.23 -5.25
CA VAL A 2 -16.15 1.36 -5.75
C VAL A 2 -17.62 0.97 -5.84
N GLY A 3 -17.93 -0.21 -6.34
CA GLY A 3 -19.31 -0.69 -6.46
C GLY A 3 -20.02 -0.86 -5.13
N THR A 4 -19.34 -1.39 -4.11
CA THR A 4 -19.90 -1.51 -2.77
C THR A 4 -20.19 -0.14 -2.16
N ALA A 5 -19.26 0.80 -2.28
CA ALA A 5 -19.44 2.17 -1.80
C ALA A 5 -20.64 2.86 -2.48
N TRP A 6 -20.79 2.67 -3.78
CA TRP A 6 -21.93 3.18 -4.51
C TRP A 6 -23.27 2.62 -3.97
N ILE A 7 -23.38 1.30 -3.83
CA ILE A 7 -24.59 0.67 -3.31
C ILE A 7 -24.93 1.20 -1.90
N VAL A 8 -23.93 1.30 -1.01
CA VAL A 8 -24.15 1.82 0.34
C VAL A 8 -24.65 3.26 0.30
N ASN A 9 -24.07 4.11 -0.51
CA ASN A 9 -24.49 5.50 -0.64
C ASN A 9 -25.92 5.68 -1.20
N GLU A 10 -26.38 4.72 -2.03
CA GLU A 10 -27.75 4.73 -2.57
C GLU A 10 -28.78 4.15 -1.60
N THR A 11 -28.35 3.30 -0.68
CA THR A 11 -29.28 2.51 0.16
C THR A 11 -29.30 2.88 1.63
N VAL A 12 -28.25 3.54 2.12
CA VAL A 12 -28.12 3.92 3.54
C VAL A 12 -28.15 5.44 3.66
N PRO A 13 -29.29 6.02 4.11
CA PRO A 13 -29.40 7.46 4.30
C PRO A 13 -28.38 7.98 5.32
N ASP A 14 -27.92 9.20 5.10
CA ASP A 14 -27.03 9.92 6.02
C ASP A 14 -25.65 9.25 6.24
N PHE A 15 -25.29 8.28 5.41
CA PHE A 15 -23.98 7.64 5.46
C PHE A 15 -23.23 7.86 4.15
N CYS A 16 -21.96 8.26 4.26
CA CYS A 16 -21.11 8.50 3.10
C CYS A 16 -19.93 7.53 3.08
N THR A 17 -19.88 6.71 2.05
CA THR A 17 -18.84 5.71 1.86
C THR A 17 -18.00 6.03 0.62
N TYR A 18 -16.70 5.91 0.75
CA TYR A 18 -15.77 6.13 -0.35
C TYR A 18 -15.09 4.82 -0.76
N GLY A 19 -15.11 4.55 -2.05
CA GLY A 19 -14.41 3.40 -2.62
C GLY A 19 -13.12 3.81 -3.32
N GLY A 20 -12.27 2.84 -3.58
CA GLY A 20 -11.06 3.03 -4.35
C GLY A 20 -10.55 1.73 -4.94
N ILE A 21 -9.36 1.78 -5.49
CA ILE A 21 -8.65 0.62 -6.04
C ILE A 21 -7.25 0.52 -5.44
N ILE A 22 -6.86 -0.70 -5.13
CA ILE A 22 -5.49 -1.06 -4.74
C ILE A 22 -4.91 -1.93 -5.83
N LEU A 23 -3.76 -1.55 -6.36
CA LEU A 23 -3.12 -2.18 -7.51
C LEU A 23 -2.35 -3.43 -7.11
N ASN A 24 -3.08 -4.42 -6.59
CA ASN A 24 -2.52 -5.72 -6.30
C ASN A 24 -2.39 -6.58 -7.57
N THR A 25 -1.51 -7.57 -7.58
CA THR A 25 -1.27 -8.49 -8.70
C THR A 25 -2.53 -9.16 -9.21
N VAL A 26 -3.44 -9.54 -8.31
CA VAL A 26 -4.74 -10.14 -8.64
C VAL A 26 -5.66 -9.23 -9.45
N LEU A 27 -5.42 -7.92 -9.44
CA LEU A 27 -6.11 -6.94 -10.29
C LEU A 27 -5.29 -6.54 -11.53
N GLY A 28 -4.19 -7.23 -11.77
CA GLY A 28 -3.29 -6.97 -12.87
C GLY A 28 -2.17 -5.98 -12.55
N GLY A 29 -1.91 -5.72 -11.27
CA GLY A 29 -0.80 -4.85 -10.82
C GLY A 29 -0.91 -3.43 -11.36
N MET A 30 0.12 -2.96 -12.07
CA MET A 30 0.17 -1.65 -12.70
C MET A 30 -0.75 -1.60 -13.93
N ASN A 31 -2.06 -1.61 -13.70
CA ASN A 31 -3.10 -1.76 -14.74
C ASN A 31 -3.94 -0.48 -14.94
N PRO A 32 -3.62 0.37 -15.93
CA PRO A 32 -4.37 1.60 -16.20
C PRO A 32 -5.85 1.36 -16.52
N ARG A 33 -6.19 0.23 -17.13
CA ARG A 33 -7.60 -0.08 -17.45
C ARG A 33 -8.43 -0.32 -16.20
N ALA A 34 -7.85 -1.01 -15.21
CA ALA A 34 -8.50 -1.22 -13.91
C ALA A 34 -8.70 0.12 -13.19
N VAL A 35 -7.71 1.02 -13.25
CA VAL A 35 -7.82 2.37 -12.69
C VAL A 35 -8.92 3.16 -13.38
N LYS A 36 -8.97 3.19 -14.72
CA LYS A 36 -10.04 3.84 -15.48
C LYS A 36 -11.42 3.32 -15.08
N THR A 37 -11.56 2.01 -14.99
CA THR A 37 -12.83 1.40 -14.56
C THR A 37 -13.22 1.86 -13.16
N ALA A 38 -12.28 1.86 -12.21
CA ALA A 38 -12.55 2.28 -10.85
C ALA A 38 -12.93 3.77 -10.75
N VAL A 39 -12.29 4.62 -11.56
CA VAL A 39 -12.51 6.08 -11.56
C VAL A 39 -13.86 6.44 -12.15
N TYR A 40 -14.27 5.77 -13.23
CA TYR A 40 -15.46 6.16 -14.00
C TYR A 40 -16.69 5.29 -13.74
N TYR A 41 -16.60 4.26 -12.91
CA TYR A 41 -17.74 3.40 -12.57
C TYR A 41 -18.44 3.86 -11.30
N GLY A 42 -19.77 3.89 -11.33
CA GLY A 42 -20.62 4.30 -10.20
C GLY A 42 -20.29 5.71 -9.71
N SER A 43 -20.09 5.86 -8.40
CA SER A 43 -19.69 7.14 -7.78
C SER A 43 -18.20 7.49 -7.99
N GLY A 44 -17.47 6.63 -8.67
CA GLY A 44 -16.05 6.78 -8.92
C GLY A 44 -15.14 6.50 -7.71
N ALA A 45 -13.89 6.15 -8.01
CA ALA A 45 -12.88 5.98 -6.98
C ALA A 45 -12.52 7.32 -6.32
N ARG A 46 -12.23 7.28 -5.02
CA ARG A 46 -11.70 8.41 -4.25
C ARG A 46 -10.24 8.22 -3.89
N PHE A 47 -9.71 7.03 -4.07
CA PHE A 47 -8.28 6.77 -3.99
C PHE A 47 -7.83 5.73 -5.01
N VAL A 48 -6.60 5.89 -5.43
CA VAL A 48 -5.83 4.90 -6.18
C VAL A 48 -4.59 4.62 -5.34
N SER A 49 -4.47 3.40 -4.85
CA SER A 49 -3.33 2.96 -4.05
C SER A 49 -2.45 2.03 -4.87
N PHE A 50 -1.16 2.22 -4.79
CA PHE A 50 -0.23 1.18 -5.17
C PHE A 50 -0.39 -0.03 -4.25
N GLY A 51 0.15 -1.17 -4.64
CA GLY A 51 -0.15 -2.44 -3.97
C GLY A 51 0.14 -2.44 -2.48
N ALA A 52 -0.57 -3.29 -1.76
CA ALA A 52 -0.23 -3.62 -0.39
C ALA A 52 0.80 -4.75 -0.38
N HIS A 53 0.37 -6.00 -0.29
CA HIS A 53 1.26 -7.18 -0.31
C HIS A 53 1.84 -7.51 -1.70
N SER A 54 1.39 -6.82 -2.73
CA SER A 54 1.83 -7.02 -4.12
C SER A 54 2.83 -5.95 -4.60
N THR A 55 3.56 -5.32 -3.70
CA THR A 55 4.75 -4.53 -4.07
C THR A 55 6.00 -5.39 -3.94
N LYS A 56 7.00 -5.15 -4.77
CA LYS A 56 8.29 -5.85 -4.67
C LYS A 56 8.91 -5.71 -3.29
N TYR A 57 8.83 -4.51 -2.72
CA TYR A 57 9.35 -4.24 -1.40
C TYR A 57 8.66 -5.11 -0.35
N GLN A 58 7.33 -5.01 -0.24
CA GLN A 58 6.57 -5.73 0.78
C GLN A 58 6.66 -7.25 0.60
N ALA A 59 6.37 -7.74 -0.59
CA ALA A 59 6.45 -9.17 -0.89
C ALA A 59 7.86 -9.76 -0.68
N GLY A 60 8.89 -8.95 -0.86
CA GLY A 60 10.28 -9.35 -0.65
C GLY A 60 10.69 -9.49 0.82
N VAL A 61 9.97 -8.86 1.74
CA VAL A 61 10.26 -8.91 3.18
C VAL A 61 9.24 -9.76 3.95
N GLU A 62 8.09 -10.03 3.37
CA GLU A 62 7.09 -10.90 3.98
C GLU A 62 7.62 -12.30 4.26
N GLY A 63 7.24 -12.84 5.40
CA GLY A 63 7.73 -14.13 5.82
C GLY A 63 6.93 -14.72 6.98
N ARG A 64 7.46 -15.77 7.53
CA ARG A 64 6.94 -16.42 8.73
C ARG A 64 8.04 -17.01 9.59
N TYR A 65 7.74 -17.30 10.83
CA TYR A 65 8.65 -18.02 11.69
C TYR A 65 8.62 -19.52 11.35
N VAL A 66 9.80 -20.09 11.14
CA VAL A 66 10.05 -21.52 10.98
C VAL A 66 11.14 -21.88 11.98
N ASP A 67 10.84 -22.75 12.93
CA ASP A 67 11.76 -23.17 14.00
C ASP A 67 12.36 -21.97 14.77
N GLY A 68 11.53 -20.98 15.07
CA GLY A 68 11.92 -19.76 15.81
C GLY A 68 12.77 -18.76 15.02
N GLN A 69 12.96 -18.99 13.72
CA GLN A 69 13.67 -18.07 12.83
C GLN A 69 12.73 -17.50 11.78
N TRP A 70 12.85 -16.20 11.55
CA TRP A 70 12.13 -15.56 10.45
C TRP A 70 12.65 -16.05 9.10
N LYS A 71 11.75 -16.49 8.23
CA LYS A 71 12.05 -16.89 6.86
C LYS A 71 11.13 -16.13 5.91
N ARG A 72 11.71 -15.50 4.91
CA ARG A 72 10.92 -14.79 3.89
C ARG A 72 10.20 -15.78 2.98
N LEU A 73 9.01 -15.39 2.51
CA LEU A 73 8.23 -16.24 1.59
C LEU A 73 8.99 -16.53 0.30
N VAL A 74 9.73 -15.55 -0.20
CA VAL A 74 10.57 -15.69 -1.40
C VAL A 74 11.70 -16.70 -1.24
N ASP A 75 12.13 -16.98 -0.01
CA ASP A 75 13.16 -17.97 0.29
C ASP A 75 12.56 -19.37 0.55
N LEU A 76 11.30 -19.41 0.96
CA LEU A 76 10.61 -20.65 1.34
C LEU A 76 9.86 -21.31 0.18
N TYR A 77 9.31 -20.50 -0.71
CA TYR A 77 8.38 -20.96 -1.74
C TYR A 77 8.81 -20.47 -3.13
N PRO A 78 9.54 -21.28 -3.91
CA PRO A 78 9.86 -20.95 -5.28
C PRO A 78 8.64 -20.63 -6.15
N GLU A 79 7.52 -21.30 -5.89
CA GLU A 79 6.25 -21.09 -6.59
C GLU A 79 5.73 -19.66 -6.34
N PHE A 80 5.85 -19.18 -5.12
CA PHE A 80 5.48 -17.80 -4.79
C PHE A 80 6.30 -16.78 -5.59
N VAL A 81 7.59 -17.05 -5.82
CA VAL A 81 8.44 -16.17 -6.62
C VAL A 81 7.96 -16.11 -8.06
N GLU A 82 7.62 -17.25 -8.65
CA GLU A 82 7.18 -17.32 -10.05
C GLU A 82 5.77 -16.79 -10.25
N GLU A 83 4.85 -17.12 -9.35
CA GLU A 83 3.42 -16.80 -9.49
C GLU A 83 3.07 -15.39 -9.04
N GLU A 84 3.70 -14.89 -7.98
CA GLU A 84 3.34 -13.60 -7.37
C GLU A 84 4.49 -12.59 -7.35
N TYR A 85 5.62 -12.92 -6.74
CA TYR A 85 6.70 -11.96 -6.50
C TYR A 85 7.20 -11.31 -7.79
N ASN A 86 7.38 -12.07 -8.86
CA ASN A 86 7.83 -11.54 -10.14
C ASN A 86 6.82 -10.60 -10.82
N ARG A 87 5.55 -10.65 -10.40
CA ARG A 87 4.48 -9.78 -10.90
C ARG A 87 4.21 -8.57 -10.02
N CYS A 88 4.85 -8.52 -8.85
CA CYS A 88 4.69 -7.42 -7.92
C CYS A 88 5.11 -6.09 -8.53
N ILE A 89 4.41 -5.05 -8.17
CA ILE A 89 4.66 -3.71 -8.70
C ILE A 89 5.84 -3.04 -8.02
N GLU A 90 6.46 -2.14 -8.76
CA GLU A 90 7.49 -1.21 -8.29
C GLU A 90 7.18 0.18 -8.80
N ILE A 91 7.47 1.20 -8.00
CA ILE A 91 7.48 2.57 -8.50
C ILE A 91 8.83 2.80 -9.21
N PRO A 92 8.82 3.20 -10.47
CA PRO A 92 10.07 3.40 -11.20
C PRO A 92 10.87 4.56 -10.58
N LEU A 93 12.13 4.29 -10.25
CA LEU A 93 13.00 5.30 -9.63
C LEU A 93 13.63 6.25 -10.65
N ASP A 94 13.82 5.79 -11.89
CA ASP A 94 14.45 6.59 -12.95
C ASP A 94 13.44 7.26 -13.86
N LYS A 95 12.80 6.46 -14.71
CA LYS A 95 11.83 6.94 -15.71
C LYS A 95 10.49 6.21 -15.56
N PRO A 96 9.36 6.92 -15.69
CA PRO A 96 8.07 6.28 -15.70
C PRO A 96 7.95 5.18 -16.76
N THR A 97 7.40 4.04 -16.38
CA THR A 97 6.92 3.08 -17.38
C THR A 97 5.67 3.62 -18.06
N LYS A 98 5.29 3.04 -19.18
CA LYS A 98 4.08 3.46 -19.90
C LYS A 98 2.83 3.32 -19.03
N GLU A 99 2.72 2.23 -18.31
CA GLU A 99 1.58 1.93 -17.45
C GLU A 99 1.52 2.89 -16.25
N PHE A 100 2.67 3.15 -15.62
CA PHE A 100 2.77 4.12 -14.53
C PHE A 100 2.40 5.53 -15.01
N ASP A 101 2.96 5.98 -16.12
CA ASP A 101 2.65 7.28 -16.72
C ASP A 101 1.15 7.45 -17.02
N GLU A 102 0.51 6.42 -17.58
CA GLU A 102 -0.92 6.44 -17.85
C GLU A 102 -1.75 6.53 -16.56
N ILE A 103 -1.38 5.79 -15.51
CA ILE A 103 -2.05 5.87 -14.20
C ILE A 103 -1.90 7.26 -13.59
N MET A 104 -0.69 7.82 -13.60
CA MET A 104 -0.44 9.14 -13.05
C MET A 104 -1.25 10.22 -13.77
N LYS A 105 -1.37 10.15 -15.08
CA LYS A 105 -2.24 11.04 -15.87
C LYS A 105 -3.72 10.91 -15.50
N ILE A 106 -4.21 9.67 -15.35
CA ILE A 106 -5.60 9.45 -14.90
C ILE A 106 -5.85 10.10 -13.54
N VAL A 107 -4.91 9.95 -12.60
CA VAL A 107 -5.05 10.56 -11.28
C VAL A 107 -4.96 12.08 -11.35
N ALA A 108 -4.05 12.63 -12.14
CA ALA A 108 -3.90 14.08 -12.34
C ALA A 108 -5.16 14.73 -12.93
N ASP A 109 -5.81 14.05 -13.90
CA ASP A 109 -7.05 14.50 -14.51
C ASP A 109 -8.27 14.42 -13.56
N ASN A 110 -8.10 13.78 -12.40
CA ASN A 110 -9.17 13.54 -11.42
C ASN A 110 -8.79 14.07 -10.03
N PRO A 111 -8.81 15.38 -9.78
CA PRO A 111 -8.26 16.01 -8.58
C PRO A 111 -8.97 15.65 -7.27
N GLN A 112 -10.12 14.95 -7.34
CA GLN A 112 -10.81 14.39 -6.17
C GLN A 112 -10.13 13.15 -5.62
N ILE A 113 -9.26 12.49 -6.40
CA ILE A 113 -8.61 11.22 -6.05
C ILE A 113 -7.38 11.47 -5.18
N TYR A 114 -7.23 10.66 -4.15
CA TYR A 114 -5.98 10.51 -3.41
C TYR A 114 -5.09 9.47 -4.10
N LEU A 115 -3.86 9.85 -4.40
CA LEU A 115 -2.80 8.92 -4.76
C LEU A 115 -2.18 8.40 -3.46
N VAL A 116 -2.25 7.09 -3.26
CA VAL A 116 -1.79 6.44 -2.01
C VAL A 116 -0.59 5.56 -2.30
N SER A 117 0.42 5.65 -1.46
CA SER A 117 1.69 4.92 -1.67
C SER A 117 1.51 3.39 -1.65
N GLY A 118 0.57 2.89 -0.85
CA GLY A 118 0.58 1.46 -0.55
C GLY A 118 1.81 1.08 0.29
N HIS A 119 2.31 -0.14 0.13
CA HIS A 119 3.43 -0.68 0.91
C HIS A 119 4.72 -0.73 0.06
N ILE A 120 5.14 0.42 -0.43
CA ILE A 120 6.38 0.59 -1.21
C ILE A 120 7.56 0.94 -0.30
N SER A 121 8.77 0.86 -0.84
CA SER A 121 9.98 1.27 -0.10
C SER A 121 10.05 2.78 0.14
N ASN A 122 10.90 3.21 1.06
CA ASN A 122 11.14 4.63 1.33
C ASN A 122 11.60 5.38 0.06
N ALA A 123 12.52 4.81 -0.68
CA ALA A 123 13.03 5.42 -1.92
C ALA A 123 11.91 5.63 -2.95
N GLU A 124 11.06 4.62 -3.13
CA GLU A 124 9.90 4.70 -4.01
C GLU A 124 8.88 5.73 -3.53
N ALA A 125 8.65 5.83 -2.21
CA ALA A 125 7.72 6.78 -1.63
C ALA A 125 8.16 8.23 -1.85
N LEU A 126 9.43 8.53 -1.66
CA LEU A 126 9.97 9.86 -1.94
C LEU A 126 9.92 10.19 -3.42
N LYS A 127 10.27 9.23 -4.27
CA LYS A 127 10.15 9.38 -5.73
C LYS A 127 8.70 9.58 -6.19
N LEU A 128 7.75 8.89 -5.54
CA LEU A 128 6.32 9.09 -5.79
C LEU A 128 5.87 10.52 -5.47
N CYS A 129 6.41 11.12 -4.41
CA CYS A 129 6.15 12.53 -4.08
C CYS A 129 6.68 13.46 -5.18
N ASP A 130 7.86 13.18 -5.75
CA ASP A 130 8.39 13.96 -6.88
C ASP A 130 7.50 13.82 -8.12
N TYR A 131 7.14 12.60 -8.48
CA TYR A 131 6.22 12.35 -9.59
C TYR A 131 4.88 13.06 -9.40
N ALA A 132 4.33 13.03 -8.18
CA ALA A 132 3.08 13.72 -7.91
C ALA A 132 3.18 15.22 -8.21
N GLN A 133 4.30 15.86 -7.88
CA GLN A 133 4.53 17.26 -8.26
C GLN A 133 4.66 17.44 -9.78
N GLU A 134 5.44 16.59 -10.44
CA GLU A 134 5.64 16.64 -11.89
C GLU A 134 4.33 16.51 -12.66
N TYR A 135 3.43 15.63 -12.21
CA TYR A 135 2.11 15.44 -12.81
C TYR A 135 1.03 16.41 -12.29
N GLY A 136 1.35 17.26 -11.33
CA GLY A 136 0.40 18.21 -10.75
C GLY A 136 -0.62 17.61 -9.79
N ILE A 137 -0.38 16.41 -9.28
CA ILE A 137 -1.24 15.73 -8.32
C ILE A 137 -1.10 16.38 -6.95
N LYS A 138 -2.22 16.84 -6.38
CA LYS A 138 -2.23 17.59 -5.10
C LYS A 138 -2.55 16.73 -3.88
N LYS A 139 -3.11 15.55 -4.08
CA LYS A 139 -3.56 14.69 -3.00
C LYS A 139 -2.72 13.43 -2.95
N VAL A 140 -1.63 13.47 -2.23
CA VAL A 140 -0.76 12.33 -1.97
C VAL A 140 -0.89 11.90 -0.51
N LEU A 141 -1.05 10.62 -0.28
CA LEU A 141 -1.08 10.02 1.05
C LEU A 141 -0.02 8.91 1.11
N LEU A 142 0.95 9.10 1.98
CA LEU A 142 1.87 8.03 2.34
C LEU A 142 1.22 7.15 3.42
N SER A 143 1.07 5.88 3.12
CA SER A 143 0.43 4.92 4.01
C SER A 143 1.26 4.71 5.27
N ASN A 144 0.62 4.24 6.33
CA ASN A 144 1.27 3.95 7.59
C ASN A 144 2.47 3.00 7.43
N ALA A 145 2.34 1.98 6.61
CA ALA A 145 3.40 1.03 6.28
C ALA A 145 4.70 1.66 5.73
N VAL A 146 4.59 2.84 5.12
CA VAL A 146 5.74 3.62 4.66
C VAL A 146 6.19 4.59 5.75
N THR A 147 5.25 5.32 6.35
CA THR A 147 5.58 6.43 7.25
C THR A 147 6.27 6.01 8.54
N GLU A 148 6.12 4.75 8.93
CA GLU A 148 6.82 4.19 10.09
C GLU A 148 8.31 4.00 9.90
N HIS A 149 8.74 3.89 8.66
CA HIS A 149 10.13 3.62 8.29
C HIS A 149 10.87 4.83 7.73
N LEU A 150 10.17 5.95 7.52
CA LEU A 150 10.80 7.19 7.11
C LEU A 150 11.56 7.84 8.27
N SER A 151 12.77 8.27 8.00
CA SER A 151 13.51 9.17 8.89
C SER A 151 12.84 10.55 8.95
N GLU A 152 13.16 11.34 9.98
CA GLU A 152 12.63 12.70 10.11
C GLU A 152 12.91 13.56 8.86
N LYS A 153 14.09 13.43 8.25
CA LYS A 153 14.44 14.16 7.03
C LYS A 153 13.60 13.74 5.83
N GLU A 154 13.30 12.46 5.72
CA GLU A 154 12.42 11.94 4.66
C GLU A 154 10.97 12.37 4.87
N ILE A 155 10.53 12.42 6.12
CA ILE A 155 9.22 12.97 6.49
C ILE A 155 9.14 14.44 6.10
N ASP A 156 10.11 15.24 6.49
CA ASP A 156 10.16 16.66 6.14
C ASP A 156 10.17 16.86 4.63
N TYR A 157 10.94 16.05 3.92
CA TYR A 157 10.95 16.06 2.47
C TYR A 157 9.57 15.75 1.87
N ALA A 158 8.94 14.67 2.29
CA ALA A 158 7.61 14.31 1.80
C ALA A 158 6.56 15.40 2.07
N ILE A 159 6.58 15.99 3.27
CA ILE A 159 5.70 17.10 3.66
C ILE A 159 5.98 18.32 2.78
N SER A 160 7.24 18.64 2.51
CA SER A 160 7.62 19.75 1.62
C SER A 160 7.08 19.59 0.19
N LYS A 161 6.86 18.34 -0.22
CA LYS A 161 6.24 17.96 -1.50
C LYS A 161 4.71 17.95 -1.45
N GLY A 162 4.11 18.25 -0.30
CA GLY A 162 2.66 18.29 -0.11
C GLY A 162 2.02 16.96 0.23
N ALA A 163 2.80 15.92 0.52
CA ALA A 163 2.27 14.63 0.94
C ALA A 163 1.63 14.73 2.34
N LYS A 164 0.59 13.93 2.54
CA LYS A 164 -0.01 13.66 3.84
C LYS A 164 0.48 12.32 4.35
N LEU A 165 0.58 12.19 5.65
CA LEU A 165 1.07 10.99 6.30
C LEU A 165 -0.08 10.30 7.02
N GLU A 166 -0.26 9.02 6.78
CA GLU A 166 -1.17 8.18 7.54
C GLU A 166 -0.45 7.69 8.81
N LYS A 167 -1.19 7.69 9.91
CA LYS A 167 -0.78 7.05 11.16
C LYS A 167 -1.89 6.14 11.65
N CYS A 168 -1.54 4.90 11.96
CA CYS A 168 -2.49 3.90 12.43
C CYS A 168 -2.60 3.94 13.95
N LEU A 169 -3.79 4.25 14.46
CA LEU A 169 -4.03 4.28 15.90
C LEU A 169 -3.85 2.91 16.56
N ALA A 170 -4.12 1.84 15.83
CA ALA A 170 -3.95 0.48 16.35
C ALA A 170 -2.54 0.20 16.86
N GLU A 171 -1.54 0.87 16.31
CA GLU A 171 -0.15 0.73 16.69
C GLU A 171 0.20 1.45 17.99
N HIS A 172 -0.62 2.42 18.35
CA HIS A 172 -0.47 3.21 19.56
C HIS A 172 -1.41 2.78 20.67
N THR A 173 -2.31 1.85 20.40
CA THR A 173 -3.24 1.32 21.40
C THR A 173 -2.76 -0.03 21.91
N HIS A 174 -2.77 -0.19 23.23
CA HIS A 174 -2.47 -1.47 23.89
C HIS A 174 -3.67 -2.42 23.80
N THR A 175 -4.26 -2.59 22.67
CA THR A 175 -5.32 -3.57 22.48
C THR A 175 -4.77 -4.98 22.32
N GLY A 176 -3.89 -5.32 23.15
CA GLY A 176 -3.49 -6.65 23.60
C GLY A 176 -2.98 -7.65 22.59
N SER A 177 -3.31 -7.57 21.36
CA SER A 177 -2.98 -8.62 20.38
C SER A 177 -2.19 -8.15 19.16
N ILE A 178 -1.96 -6.89 19.02
CA ILE A 178 -1.13 -6.40 17.93
C ILE A 178 0.12 -5.78 18.52
N PRO A 179 1.28 -6.38 18.32
CA PRO A 179 2.54 -5.81 18.75
C PRO A 179 2.76 -4.44 18.12
N LYS A 180 3.40 -3.57 18.85
CA LYS A 180 3.71 -2.22 18.37
C LYS A 180 4.52 -2.19 17.10
N THR A 181 5.14 -3.28 16.82
CA THR A 181 5.98 -3.38 15.65
C THR A 181 5.48 -4.46 14.80
N HIS A 182 4.75 -4.22 13.96
CA HIS A 182 4.45 -5.16 13.08
C HIS A 182 5.16 -4.79 11.94
N TYR A 183 5.28 -5.40 11.76
CA TYR A 183 4.85 -6.36 11.28
C TYR A 183 5.58 -6.78 10.30
N TYR A 184 5.93 -6.45 9.70
CA TYR A 184 6.16 -6.86 8.46
C TYR A 184 7.44 -6.80 7.98
N ILE A 185 8.21 -6.29 8.57
CA ILE A 185 9.23 -5.87 7.78
C ILE A 185 10.52 -6.46 8.12
N GLU A 186 10.81 -6.52 9.30
CA GLU A 186 12.11 -6.97 9.67
C GLU A 186 12.05 -8.14 10.65
N PRO A 187 12.90 -9.14 10.43
CA PRO A 187 12.94 -10.31 11.27
C PRO A 187 13.17 -10.02 12.75
N GLN A 188 13.84 -8.93 13.04
CA GLN A 188 14.08 -8.52 14.41
C GLN A 188 12.85 -8.02 15.13
N TYR A 189 11.86 -7.59 14.39
CA TYR A 189 10.62 -7.17 14.98
C TYR A 189 9.72 -8.31 15.37
N ARG A 190 10.28 -9.45 15.61
CA ARG A 190 9.55 -10.48 16.14
C ARG A 190 9.06 -10.29 17.50
N ALA A 191 9.08 -9.23 18.03
CA ALA A 191 8.39 -8.93 19.24
C ALA A 191 7.02 -9.57 19.37
N TYR A 192 6.68 -10.29 18.41
CA TYR A 192 5.68 -11.24 18.45
C TYR A 192 6.06 -12.32 19.40
N ASP A 193 5.54 -12.21 20.53
CA ASP A 193 5.60 -13.27 21.48
C ASP A 193 4.51 -14.29 21.10
N GLU A 194 4.93 -15.33 20.42
CA GLU A 194 4.06 -16.43 20.04
C GLU A 194 3.30 -17.02 21.25
N GLY A 195 3.84 -16.85 22.46
CA GLY A 195 3.20 -17.28 23.69
C GLY A 195 2.05 -16.41 24.16
N GLN A 196 1.98 -15.16 23.74
CA GLN A 196 0.97 -14.22 24.24
C GLN A 196 -0.26 -14.10 23.36
N SER A 197 -0.15 -14.34 22.08
CA SER A 197 -1.26 -14.08 21.16
C SER A 197 -1.96 -15.30 20.61
N GLY A 198 -1.32 -16.44 20.65
CA GLY A 198 -1.83 -17.64 19.98
C GLY A 198 -1.99 -17.51 18.47
N ALA A 199 -1.59 -16.37 17.91
CA ALA A 199 -1.60 -16.14 16.48
C ALA A 199 -0.19 -16.39 15.92
N PRO A 200 -0.06 -17.01 14.76
CA PRO A 200 1.23 -17.18 14.15
C PRO A 200 1.84 -15.83 13.84
N ALA A 201 3.06 -15.67 14.23
CA ALA A 201 3.82 -14.50 13.84
C ALA A 201 3.94 -14.46 12.30
N GLY A 202 3.73 -13.31 11.74
CA GLY A 202 3.70 -13.18 10.32
C GLY A 202 2.36 -13.64 9.78
N GLY A 203 1.34 -12.89 10.05
CA GLY A 203 0.04 -13.13 9.47
C GLY A 203 0.15 -13.15 7.97
N VAL A 204 0.02 -14.31 7.40
CA VAL A 204 -0.37 -14.42 6.00
C VAL A 204 -1.80 -13.92 5.98
N TYR A 205 -2.00 -12.78 5.45
CA TYR A 205 -3.36 -12.32 5.18
C TYR A 205 -3.88 -13.12 4.01
N ALA A 206 -4.82 -13.98 4.29
CA ALA A 206 -5.63 -14.58 3.27
C ALA A 206 -6.51 -13.53 2.59
#